data_498f0b7c26a187ef67e049ac311d5e2a
#
_entry.id   498f0b7c26a187ef67e049ac311d5e2a
#
_cell.length_a   1.000
_cell.length_b   1.000
_cell.length_c   1.000
_cell.angle_alpha   90.00
_cell.angle_beta   90.00
_cell.angle_gamma   90.00
#
_symmetry.space_group_name_H-M   'P 1'
#
loop_
_entity.id
_entity.type
_entity.pdbx_description
1 polymer ?
#
loop_
_entity_poly.entity_id
_entity_poly.type
_entity_poly.pdbx_seq_one_letter_code
_entity_poly.pdbx_strand_id
1 'polypeptide(L)'
;MKKLTTSILLALFSATIFTPTHVEASWLSKTWKKIEKSWNEAGQQNSSTGTTSTSSSTIRLPQRSEYPNSYPSGQKIGYLLGGQERSIAGISPNATYEEIRQILGNPTEEVHHEYRRDGEQRAFMRYGGITYGSIYGQIERAGVIEVINRDATTYRGIAVGDSLEKVYEAYGRPVRIYDDNTWFYGEFIWKSDYVYGIQFINDGEKVTKIRIL
;
A
#
# COMPACT_ATOMS: atom_id res chain seq x y z
N MET A 1 75.45 -5.12 -35.56
CA MET A 1 74.27 -4.29 -35.83
C MET A 1 73.03 -5.12 -35.53
N LYS A 2 72.40 -4.92 -34.36
CA LYS A 2 71.19 -5.64 -33.94
C LYS A 2 69.98 -4.74 -34.17
N LYS A 3 69.06 -5.19 -35.01
CA LYS A 3 67.81 -4.50 -35.29
C LYS A 3 66.79 -4.83 -34.17
N LEU A 4 66.40 -3.84 -33.44
CA LEU A 4 65.22 -3.91 -32.50
C LEU A 4 63.96 -3.80 -33.33
N THR A 5 63.12 -4.82 -33.29
CA THR A 5 61.75 -4.80 -33.75
C THR A 5 60.83 -4.45 -32.58
N THR A 6 60.22 -3.26 -32.64
CA THR A 6 59.28 -2.79 -31.66
C THR A 6 57.91 -3.35 -32.02
N SER A 7 57.39 -4.30 -31.20
CA SER A 7 56.01 -4.78 -31.33
C SER A 7 55.09 -3.82 -30.62
N ILE A 8 54.22 -3.17 -31.38
CA ILE A 8 53.12 -2.34 -30.87
C ILE A 8 51.97 -3.27 -30.52
N LEU A 9 51.67 -3.41 -29.21
CA LEU A 9 50.55 -4.15 -28.70
C LEU A 9 49.32 -3.21 -28.73
N LEU A 10 48.41 -3.44 -29.69
CA LEU A 10 47.15 -2.70 -29.78
C LEU A 10 46.15 -3.32 -28.79
N ALA A 11 45.95 -2.66 -27.64
CA ALA A 11 44.93 -3.04 -26.68
C ALA A 11 43.55 -2.56 -27.20
N LEU A 12 42.76 -3.50 -27.69
CA LEU A 12 41.35 -3.27 -28.01
C LEU A 12 40.56 -3.15 -26.70
N PHE A 13 40.24 -1.92 -26.31
CA PHE A 13 39.23 -1.66 -25.27
C PHE A 13 37.85 -1.96 -25.87
N SER A 14 37.31 -3.13 -25.55
CA SER A 14 35.90 -3.42 -25.77
C SER A 14 35.09 -2.63 -24.76
N ALA A 15 34.55 -1.49 -25.18
CA ALA A 15 33.52 -0.78 -24.42
C ALA A 15 32.25 -1.64 -24.44
N THR A 16 32.04 -2.41 -23.40
CA THR A 16 30.71 -3.00 -23.13
C THR A 16 29.77 -1.87 -22.78
N ILE A 17 28.98 -1.48 -23.75
CA ILE A 17 27.83 -0.61 -23.53
C ILE A 17 26.85 -1.40 -22.66
N PHE A 18 26.80 -1.10 -21.37
CA PHE A 18 25.72 -1.51 -20.49
C PHE A 18 24.47 -0.77 -20.96
N THR A 19 23.71 -1.37 -21.86
CA THR A 19 22.31 -1.00 -22.02
C THR A 19 21.61 -1.38 -20.73
N PRO A 20 20.92 -0.46 -20.02
CA PRO A 20 20.07 -0.87 -18.93
C PRO A 20 18.99 -1.76 -19.54
N THR A 21 19.08 -3.06 -19.29
CA THR A 21 17.97 -3.95 -19.55
C THR A 21 16.83 -3.44 -18.71
N HIS A 22 15.80 -2.91 -19.38
CA HIS A 22 14.47 -2.78 -18.81
C HIS A 22 14.12 -4.18 -18.26
N VAL A 23 14.35 -4.39 -16.99
CA VAL A 23 13.73 -5.50 -16.29
C VAL A 23 12.28 -5.13 -16.22
N GLU A 24 11.57 -5.51 -17.27
CA GLU A 24 10.13 -5.40 -17.31
C GLU A 24 9.61 -6.04 -16.02
N ALA A 25 8.69 -5.34 -15.37
CA ALA A 25 7.96 -5.81 -14.19
C ALA A 25 7.06 -7.04 -14.51
N SER A 26 7.55 -7.95 -15.35
CA SER A 26 6.82 -9.13 -15.83
C SER A 26 6.55 -10.13 -14.71
N TRP A 27 7.37 -10.14 -13.67
CA TRP A 27 7.16 -10.96 -12.48
C TRP A 27 6.05 -10.39 -11.59
N LEU A 28 5.98 -9.05 -11.43
CA LEU A 28 4.86 -8.37 -10.76
C LEU A 28 3.55 -8.71 -11.46
N SER A 29 3.52 -8.65 -12.81
CA SER A 29 2.32 -9.00 -13.57
C SER A 29 1.96 -10.49 -13.45
N LYS A 30 2.93 -11.39 -13.34
CA LYS A 30 2.69 -12.83 -13.16
C LYS A 30 2.23 -13.19 -11.75
N THR A 31 2.83 -12.59 -10.74
CA THR A 31 2.42 -12.76 -9.34
C THR A 31 1.06 -12.13 -9.11
N TRP A 32 0.82 -10.96 -9.72
CA TRP A 32 -0.46 -10.25 -9.67
C TRP A 32 -1.59 -11.04 -10.34
N LYS A 33 -1.38 -11.57 -11.54
CA LYS A 33 -2.36 -12.43 -12.22
C LYS A 33 -2.69 -13.70 -11.42
N LYS A 34 -1.72 -14.25 -10.69
CA LYS A 34 -1.94 -15.42 -9.84
C LYS A 34 -2.77 -15.08 -8.60
N ILE A 35 -2.53 -13.91 -8.00
CA ILE A 35 -3.30 -13.37 -6.88
C ILE A 35 -4.71 -12.98 -7.33
N GLU A 36 -4.83 -12.27 -8.44
CA GLU A 36 -6.11 -11.87 -9.06
C GLU A 36 -6.98 -13.09 -9.42
N LYS A 37 -6.38 -14.12 -9.98
CA LYS A 37 -7.07 -15.40 -10.28
C LYS A 37 -7.59 -16.07 -9.01
N SER A 38 -6.77 -16.15 -7.97
CA SER A 38 -7.16 -16.69 -6.66
C SER A 38 -8.31 -15.91 -6.01
N TRP A 39 -8.35 -14.59 -6.22
CA TRP A 39 -9.41 -13.73 -5.68
C TRP A 39 -10.71 -13.81 -6.46
N ASN A 40 -10.63 -13.91 -7.79
CA ASN A 40 -11.80 -14.11 -8.63
C ASN A 40 -12.45 -15.48 -8.39
N GLU A 41 -11.67 -16.53 -8.10
CA GLU A 41 -12.17 -17.86 -7.74
C GLU A 41 -12.83 -17.86 -6.35
N ALA A 42 -12.29 -17.10 -5.39
CA ALA A 42 -12.90 -16.95 -4.05
C ALA A 42 -14.18 -16.09 -4.07
N GLY A 43 -14.27 -15.13 -4.98
CA GLY A 43 -15.46 -14.27 -5.15
C GLY A 43 -16.62 -14.94 -5.85
N GLN A 44 -16.37 -15.98 -6.65
CA GLN A 44 -17.43 -16.68 -7.39
C GLN A 44 -18.20 -17.75 -6.58
N GLN A 45 -17.71 -18.13 -5.40
CA GLN A 45 -18.42 -19.11 -4.55
C GLN A 45 -19.62 -18.55 -3.78
N ASN A 46 -19.87 -17.23 -3.81
CA ASN A 46 -20.99 -16.59 -3.11
C ASN A 46 -22.04 -15.93 -4.01
N SER A 47 -22.07 -16.26 -5.31
CA SER A 47 -23.08 -15.71 -6.23
C SER A 47 -24.05 -16.80 -6.69
N SER A 48 -24.97 -17.19 -5.81
CA SER A 48 -26.18 -17.90 -6.23
C SER A 48 -27.36 -16.94 -6.31
N THR A 49 -27.74 -16.66 -7.56
CA THR A 49 -29.12 -16.41 -8.06
C THR A 49 -30.03 -15.46 -7.27
N GLY A 50 -30.21 -14.28 -7.83
CA GLY A 50 -31.33 -13.41 -7.49
C GLY A 50 -31.45 -12.27 -8.51
N THR A 51 -32.14 -12.54 -9.63
CA THR A 51 -32.61 -11.50 -10.55
C THR A 51 -33.57 -10.62 -9.82
N THR A 52 -33.17 -9.39 -9.49
CA THR A 52 -34.09 -8.36 -9.01
C THR A 52 -33.74 -7.04 -9.66
N SER A 53 -34.75 -6.48 -10.31
CA SER A 53 -34.82 -5.18 -10.99
C SER A 53 -34.09 -4.07 -10.23
N THR A 54 -33.20 -3.40 -10.92
CA THR A 54 -32.41 -2.25 -10.47
C THR A 54 -33.34 -1.04 -10.24
N SER A 55 -33.77 -0.82 -9.01
CA SER A 55 -34.06 0.53 -8.53
C SER A 55 -32.71 1.11 -8.09
N SER A 56 -32.20 2.12 -8.77
CA SER A 56 -31.03 2.89 -8.35
C SER A 56 -31.35 3.65 -7.08
N SER A 57 -31.28 2.98 -5.94
CA SER A 57 -31.27 3.66 -4.66
C SER A 57 -29.92 4.37 -4.57
N THR A 58 -29.93 5.70 -4.71
CA THR A 58 -28.74 6.52 -4.46
C THR A 58 -28.27 6.24 -3.03
N ILE A 59 -27.11 5.60 -2.89
CA ILE A 59 -26.51 5.31 -1.60
C ILE A 59 -26.19 6.65 -0.94
N ARG A 60 -26.79 6.91 0.23
CA ARG A 60 -26.43 8.08 1.02
C ARG A 60 -25.13 7.81 1.76
N LEU A 61 -24.06 8.48 1.37
CA LEU A 61 -22.78 8.41 2.06
C LEU A 61 -22.83 9.16 3.40
N PRO A 62 -22.15 8.63 4.43
CA PRO A 62 -22.06 9.29 5.72
C PRO A 62 -21.26 10.59 5.65
N GLN A 63 -21.62 11.57 6.45
CA GLN A 63 -20.95 12.87 6.52
C GLN A 63 -20.11 12.99 7.80
N ARG A 64 -19.04 13.80 7.77
CA ARG A 64 -18.18 14.07 8.93
C ARG A 64 -18.99 14.53 10.16
N SER A 65 -20.01 15.34 9.95
CA SER A 65 -20.89 15.87 11.01
C SER A 65 -21.69 14.81 11.77
N GLU A 66 -21.80 13.60 11.24
CA GLU A 66 -22.48 12.47 11.90
C GLU A 66 -21.58 11.75 12.92
N TYR A 67 -20.32 12.17 13.06
CA TYR A 67 -19.34 11.57 13.97
C TYR A 67 -18.93 12.53 15.08
N PRO A 68 -18.71 12.04 16.31
CA PRO A 68 -18.27 12.89 17.42
C PRO A 68 -16.93 13.58 17.12
N ASN A 69 -16.77 14.81 17.62
CA ASN A 69 -15.50 15.53 17.56
C ASN A 69 -14.47 14.95 18.54
N SER A 70 -14.94 14.37 19.65
CA SER A 70 -14.10 13.82 20.71
C SER A 70 -14.76 12.61 21.37
N TYR A 71 -13.93 11.81 22.03
CA TYR A 71 -14.34 10.66 22.85
C TYR A 71 -13.68 10.78 24.23
N PRO A 72 -14.15 10.06 25.25
CA PRO A 72 -13.44 9.93 26.50
C PRO A 72 -12.00 9.44 26.29
N SER A 73 -11.04 10.03 27.03
CA SER A 73 -9.64 9.64 26.93
C SER A 73 -9.46 8.15 27.28
N GLY A 74 -8.69 7.42 26.47
CA GLY A 74 -8.47 5.99 26.64
C GLY A 74 -9.62 5.10 26.15
N GLN A 75 -10.70 5.66 25.63
CA GLN A 75 -11.79 4.86 25.07
C GLN A 75 -11.34 4.17 23.77
N LYS A 76 -11.61 2.87 23.69
CA LYS A 76 -11.45 2.08 22.47
C LYS A 76 -12.68 2.27 21.59
N ILE A 77 -12.45 2.59 20.30
CA ILE A 77 -13.49 2.87 19.31
C ILE A 77 -13.25 2.00 18.09
N GLY A 78 -14.32 1.43 17.53
CA GLY A 78 -14.27 0.63 16.33
C GLY A 78 -14.14 -0.86 16.59
N TYR A 79 -13.53 -1.56 15.62
CA TYR A 79 -13.36 -3.01 15.63
C TYR A 79 -12.05 -3.39 14.96
N LEU A 80 -11.46 -4.49 15.42
CA LEU A 80 -10.20 -4.98 14.85
C LEU A 80 -10.46 -5.63 13.48
N LEU A 81 -9.79 -5.13 12.45
CA LEU A 81 -9.74 -5.77 11.15
C LEU A 81 -8.81 -6.98 11.17
N GLY A 82 -9.15 -8.02 10.43
CA GLY A 82 -8.30 -9.19 10.26
C GLY A 82 -6.93 -8.85 9.64
N GLY A 83 -5.93 -9.69 9.87
CA GLY A 83 -4.58 -9.46 9.33
C GLY A 83 -4.55 -9.34 7.80
N GLN A 84 -5.34 -10.15 7.09
CA GLN A 84 -5.45 -10.07 5.63
C GLN A 84 -6.09 -8.76 5.16
N GLU A 85 -7.10 -8.26 5.88
CA GLU A 85 -7.75 -6.99 5.55
C GLU A 85 -6.81 -5.79 5.69
N ARG A 86 -5.79 -5.91 6.55
CA ARG A 86 -4.73 -4.91 6.74
C ARG A 86 -3.45 -5.25 5.97
N SER A 87 -3.57 -5.86 4.79
CA SER A 87 -2.42 -6.18 3.94
C SER A 87 -2.54 -5.54 2.56
N ILE A 88 -1.40 -5.22 1.98
CA ILE A 88 -1.25 -4.81 0.59
C ILE A 88 -0.21 -5.72 -0.06
N ALA A 89 -0.55 -6.30 -1.20
CA ALA A 89 0.29 -7.27 -1.91
C ALA A 89 0.77 -8.43 -1.01
N GLY A 90 -0.09 -8.88 -0.07
CA GLY A 90 0.21 -9.96 0.87
C GLY A 90 1.08 -9.56 2.07
N ILE A 91 1.44 -8.30 2.20
CA ILE A 91 2.28 -7.77 3.27
C ILE A 91 1.42 -6.93 4.24
N SER A 92 1.49 -7.25 5.52
CA SER A 92 0.83 -6.51 6.60
C SER A 92 1.81 -5.57 7.33
N PRO A 93 1.31 -4.54 8.03
CA PRO A 93 2.14 -3.80 8.97
C PRO A 93 2.86 -4.72 9.95
N ASN A 94 4.03 -4.31 10.38
CA ASN A 94 4.98 -5.05 11.21
C ASN A 94 5.83 -6.11 10.48
N ALA A 95 5.68 -6.29 9.15
CA ALA A 95 6.62 -7.07 8.35
C ALA A 95 8.02 -6.42 8.38
N THR A 96 9.06 -7.24 8.46
CA THR A 96 10.43 -6.76 8.34
C THR A 96 10.76 -6.39 6.89
N TYR A 97 11.69 -5.49 6.68
CA TYR A 97 12.13 -5.14 5.32
C TYR A 97 12.75 -6.32 4.58
N GLU A 98 13.33 -7.28 5.31
CA GLU A 98 13.83 -8.52 4.73
C GLU A 98 12.69 -9.40 4.21
N GLU A 99 11.61 -9.59 4.99
CA GLU A 99 10.41 -10.31 4.54
C GLU A 99 9.76 -9.64 3.33
N ILE A 100 9.68 -8.30 3.33
CA ILE A 100 9.15 -7.54 2.19
C ILE A 100 9.99 -7.80 0.94
N ARG A 101 11.32 -7.77 1.05
CA ARG A 101 12.23 -8.02 -0.06
C ARG A 101 12.15 -9.46 -0.55
N GLN A 102 11.96 -10.44 0.33
CA GLN A 102 11.77 -11.84 -0.07
C GLN A 102 10.48 -12.03 -0.87
N ILE A 103 9.42 -11.30 -0.57
CA ILE A 103 8.13 -11.39 -1.25
C ILE A 103 8.10 -10.58 -2.55
N LEU A 104 8.58 -9.32 -2.53
CA LEU A 104 8.44 -8.35 -3.62
C LEU A 104 9.73 -8.16 -4.43
N GLY A 105 10.84 -8.73 -4.00
CA GLY A 105 12.16 -8.51 -4.63
C GLY A 105 12.76 -7.14 -4.25
N ASN A 106 13.60 -6.59 -5.12
CA ASN A 106 14.26 -5.32 -4.86
C ASN A 106 13.30 -4.14 -5.02
N PRO A 107 13.29 -3.19 -4.09
CA PRO A 107 12.48 -1.99 -4.18
C PRO A 107 13.00 -1.05 -5.29
N THR A 108 12.14 -0.16 -5.77
CA THR A 108 12.51 0.92 -6.69
C THR A 108 13.24 2.06 -5.98
N GLU A 109 12.97 2.22 -4.70
CA GLU A 109 13.63 3.18 -3.82
C GLU A 109 13.67 2.61 -2.40
N GLU A 110 14.80 2.79 -1.74
CA GLU A 110 15.00 2.35 -0.36
C GLU A 110 15.77 3.40 0.42
N VAL A 111 15.26 3.73 1.60
CA VAL A 111 15.92 4.64 2.54
C VAL A 111 16.07 3.93 3.87
N HIS A 112 17.29 3.90 4.38
CA HIS A 112 17.64 3.42 5.71
C HIS A 112 18.24 4.55 6.52
N HIS A 113 17.75 4.73 7.76
CA HIS A 113 18.32 5.64 8.74
C HIS A 113 18.37 7.13 8.32
N GLU A 114 17.41 7.61 7.53
CA GLU A 114 17.31 9.03 7.28
C GLU A 114 16.85 9.76 8.54
N TYR A 115 17.65 10.72 8.99
CA TYR A 115 17.28 11.60 10.09
C TYR A 115 16.44 12.77 9.55
N ARG A 116 15.23 12.92 10.08
CA ARG A 116 14.45 14.13 9.85
C ARG A 116 14.99 15.30 10.68
N ARG A 117 14.57 16.53 10.35
CA ARG A 117 14.97 17.72 11.11
C ARG A 117 14.59 17.68 12.59
N ASP A 118 13.57 16.88 12.93
CA ASP A 118 13.11 16.62 14.30
C ASP A 118 13.93 15.52 15.03
N GLY A 119 14.94 14.96 14.37
CA GLY A 119 15.79 13.89 14.92
C GLY A 119 15.18 12.48 14.80
N GLU A 120 13.98 12.34 14.24
CA GLU A 120 13.39 11.03 14.02
C GLU A 120 14.08 10.27 12.89
N GLN A 121 14.39 9.02 13.15
CA GLN A 121 14.85 8.08 12.11
C GLN A 121 13.65 7.57 11.33
N ARG A 122 13.79 7.49 10.02
CA ARG A 122 12.84 6.82 9.17
C ARG A 122 13.54 5.84 8.23
N ALA A 123 12.83 4.78 7.90
CA ALA A 123 13.20 3.88 6.83
C ALA A 123 11.95 3.59 5.99
N PHE A 124 12.14 3.35 4.72
CA PHE A 124 11.07 2.86 3.86
C PHE A 124 11.60 2.09 2.66
N MET A 125 10.74 1.24 2.10
CA MET A 125 10.89 0.63 0.79
C MET A 125 9.73 1.04 -0.10
N ARG A 126 10.03 1.41 -1.34
CA ARG A 126 9.01 1.77 -2.34
C ARG A 126 9.03 0.79 -3.51
N TYR A 127 7.84 0.37 -3.90
CA TYR A 127 7.59 -0.51 -5.05
C TYR A 127 6.52 0.17 -5.92
N GLY A 128 6.95 0.97 -6.91
CA GLY A 128 6.01 1.80 -7.69
C GLY A 128 5.25 2.77 -6.79
N GLY A 129 3.92 2.69 -6.78
CA GLY A 129 3.06 3.52 -5.94
C GLY A 129 2.84 3.00 -4.52
N ILE A 130 3.48 1.91 -4.11
CA ILE A 130 3.34 1.34 -2.77
C ILE A 130 4.58 1.68 -1.95
N THR A 131 4.39 2.22 -0.74
CA THR A 131 5.46 2.52 0.20
C THR A 131 5.24 1.77 1.51
N TYR A 132 6.22 0.98 1.91
CA TYR A 132 6.29 0.32 3.22
C TYR A 132 7.23 1.14 4.09
N GLY A 133 6.67 1.87 5.07
CA GLY A 133 7.40 2.83 5.88
C GLY A 133 7.47 2.45 7.36
N SER A 134 8.58 2.82 8.02
CA SER A 134 8.72 2.69 9.46
C SER A 134 7.85 3.72 10.20
N ILE A 135 7.49 3.40 11.45
CA ILE A 135 6.92 4.37 12.42
C ILE A 135 7.74 4.37 13.70
N TYR A 136 7.82 5.54 14.35
CA TYR A 136 8.39 5.69 15.71
C TYR A 136 9.78 5.08 15.90
N GLY A 137 10.67 5.25 14.92
CA GLY A 137 12.06 4.78 15.02
C GLY A 137 12.25 3.26 14.91
N GLN A 138 11.21 2.50 14.62
CA GLN A 138 11.32 1.07 14.30
C GLN A 138 11.76 0.88 12.85
N ILE A 139 13.03 1.16 12.59
CA ILE A 139 13.59 1.24 11.24
C ILE A 139 13.77 -0.10 10.51
N GLU A 140 13.53 -1.22 11.18
CA GLU A 140 13.68 -2.56 10.59
C GLU A 140 12.36 -3.18 10.12
N ARG A 141 11.24 -2.50 10.40
CA ARG A 141 9.89 -3.00 10.13
C ARG A 141 9.02 -1.92 9.51
N ALA A 142 8.15 -2.33 8.60
CA ALA A 142 7.09 -1.48 8.11
C ALA A 142 5.98 -1.35 9.16
N GLY A 143 5.78 -0.15 9.68
CA GLY A 143 4.66 0.15 10.58
C GLY A 143 3.47 0.76 9.85
N VAL A 144 3.69 1.30 8.65
CA VAL A 144 2.66 1.88 7.80
C VAL A 144 2.86 1.43 6.35
N ILE A 145 1.74 1.20 5.64
CA ILE A 145 1.76 0.94 4.20
C ILE A 145 0.93 2.02 3.53
N GLU A 146 1.50 2.72 2.55
CA GLU A 146 0.80 3.73 1.75
C GLU A 146 0.72 3.31 0.29
N VAL A 147 -0.45 3.52 -0.34
CA VAL A 147 -0.69 3.30 -1.77
C VAL A 147 -1.20 4.61 -2.35
N ILE A 148 -0.52 5.12 -3.39
CA ILE A 148 -0.81 6.43 -4.00
C ILE A 148 -1.31 6.35 -5.45
N ASN A 149 -1.42 5.15 -5.98
CA ASN A 149 -1.92 4.90 -7.34
C ASN A 149 -2.66 3.55 -7.42
N ARG A 150 -2.92 3.05 -8.62
CA ARG A 150 -3.64 1.78 -8.82
C ARG A 150 -2.75 0.53 -8.85
N ASP A 151 -1.50 0.61 -8.41
CA ASP A 151 -0.57 -0.54 -8.41
C ASP A 151 -1.01 -1.64 -7.45
N ALA A 152 -1.86 -1.31 -6.48
CA ALA A 152 -2.42 -2.28 -5.54
C ALA A 152 -3.86 -1.95 -5.14
N THR A 153 -4.56 -2.97 -4.66
CA THR A 153 -5.87 -2.86 -4.04
C THR A 153 -5.82 -3.32 -2.59
N THR A 154 -6.79 -2.89 -1.80
CA THR A 154 -7.06 -3.51 -0.49
C THR A 154 -7.60 -4.94 -0.67
N TYR A 155 -7.65 -5.71 0.41
CA TYR A 155 -8.24 -7.06 0.42
C TYR A 155 -9.67 -7.09 -0.15
N ARG A 156 -10.46 -6.04 0.07
CA ARG A 156 -11.84 -5.93 -0.46
C ARG A 156 -11.90 -5.24 -1.83
N GLY A 157 -10.79 -5.13 -2.57
CA GLY A 157 -10.74 -4.69 -3.96
C GLY A 157 -10.85 -3.18 -4.17
N ILE A 158 -10.58 -2.36 -3.17
CA ILE A 158 -10.53 -0.90 -3.32
C ILE A 158 -9.14 -0.45 -3.75
N ALA A 159 -9.09 0.36 -4.80
CA ALA A 159 -7.89 1.01 -5.32
C ALA A 159 -7.98 2.53 -5.21
N VAL A 160 -6.85 3.22 -5.32
CA VAL A 160 -6.80 4.67 -5.54
C VAL A 160 -7.54 5.02 -6.83
N GLY A 161 -8.38 6.06 -6.79
CA GLY A 161 -9.27 6.48 -7.86
C GLY A 161 -10.65 5.83 -7.85
N ASP A 162 -10.91 4.85 -6.98
CA ASP A 162 -12.26 4.31 -6.79
C ASP A 162 -13.14 5.31 -6.03
N SER A 163 -14.46 5.27 -6.28
CA SER A 163 -15.41 6.18 -5.65
C SER A 163 -15.67 5.82 -4.17
N LEU A 164 -16.14 6.78 -3.39
CA LEU A 164 -16.50 6.56 -2.00
C LEU A 164 -17.72 5.64 -1.86
N GLU A 165 -18.63 5.60 -2.86
CA GLU A 165 -19.74 4.63 -2.90
C GLU A 165 -19.18 3.21 -2.94
N LYS A 166 -18.17 2.94 -3.78
CA LYS A 166 -17.52 1.62 -3.85
C LYS A 166 -16.83 1.26 -2.53
N VAL A 167 -16.19 2.23 -1.87
CA VAL A 167 -15.63 2.01 -0.52
C VAL A 167 -16.73 1.65 0.47
N TYR A 168 -17.84 2.38 0.44
CA TYR A 168 -18.98 2.13 1.33
C TYR A 168 -19.64 0.76 1.07
N GLU A 169 -19.79 0.37 -0.19
CA GLU A 169 -20.29 -0.97 -0.56
C GLU A 169 -19.38 -2.07 -0.03
N ALA A 170 -18.06 -1.90 -0.12
CA ALA A 170 -17.09 -2.90 0.30
C ALA A 170 -16.89 -2.99 1.82
N TYR A 171 -16.91 -1.85 2.52
CA TYR A 171 -16.53 -1.76 3.94
C TYR A 171 -17.69 -1.34 4.85
N GLY A 172 -18.80 -0.86 4.29
CA GLY A 172 -19.91 -0.31 5.06
C GLY A 172 -19.62 1.07 5.63
N ARG A 173 -20.27 1.39 6.75
CA ARG A 173 -20.10 2.67 7.42
C ARG A 173 -18.71 2.76 8.07
N PRO A 174 -17.92 3.83 7.80
CA PRO A 174 -16.62 4.01 8.46
C PRO A 174 -16.79 4.20 9.97
N VAL A 175 -15.80 3.77 10.73
CA VAL A 175 -15.74 3.96 12.19
C VAL A 175 -15.61 5.45 12.54
N ARG A 176 -14.88 6.18 11.70
CA ARG A 176 -14.66 7.62 11.83
C ARG A 176 -14.45 8.26 10.46
N ILE A 177 -14.93 9.49 10.33
CA ILE A 177 -14.50 10.41 9.28
C ILE A 177 -13.74 11.55 9.97
N TYR A 178 -12.51 11.82 9.54
CA TYR A 178 -11.67 12.89 10.06
C TYR A 178 -12.04 14.24 9.42
N ASP A 179 -11.48 15.33 9.95
CA ASP A 179 -11.79 16.70 9.48
C ASP A 179 -11.27 16.96 8.05
N ASP A 180 -10.29 16.20 7.60
CA ASP A 180 -9.77 16.18 6.21
C ASP A 180 -10.56 15.22 5.29
N ASN A 181 -11.73 14.80 5.69
CA ASN A 181 -12.58 13.80 5.02
C ASN A 181 -12.00 12.38 4.94
N THR A 182 -10.87 12.08 5.55
CA THR A 182 -10.33 10.71 5.59
C THR A 182 -11.31 9.76 6.26
N TRP A 183 -11.66 8.66 5.58
CA TRP A 183 -12.50 7.60 6.11
C TRP A 183 -11.64 6.53 6.77
N PHE A 184 -11.95 6.22 8.04
CA PHE A 184 -11.22 5.23 8.82
C PHE A 184 -12.07 4.00 9.12
N TYR A 185 -11.49 2.83 8.88
CA TYR A 185 -12.01 1.51 9.21
C TYR A 185 -11.01 0.78 10.07
N GLY A 186 -11.42 0.29 11.22
CA GLY A 186 -10.54 -0.39 12.16
C GLY A 186 -10.82 -0.01 13.61
N GLU A 187 -9.79 -0.02 14.41
CA GLU A 187 -9.84 0.21 15.85
C GLU A 187 -8.79 1.23 16.28
N PHE A 188 -9.16 2.14 17.16
CA PHE A 188 -8.22 3.07 17.78
C PHE A 188 -8.60 3.35 19.24
N ILE A 189 -7.61 3.81 20.03
CA ILE A 189 -7.84 4.32 21.38
C ILE A 189 -7.69 5.84 21.36
N TRP A 190 -8.73 6.55 21.87
CA TRP A 190 -8.75 8.01 21.84
C TRP A 190 -7.63 8.60 22.68
N LYS A 191 -6.86 9.54 22.15
CA LYS A 191 -5.68 10.18 22.76
C LYS A 191 -4.56 9.19 23.11
N SER A 192 -4.35 8.16 22.27
CA SER A 192 -3.18 7.29 22.30
C SER A 192 -2.65 7.04 20.92
N ASP A 193 -1.45 6.44 20.84
CA ASP A 193 -0.83 6.04 19.56
C ASP A 193 -1.38 4.71 19.03
N TYR A 194 -2.33 4.10 19.73
CA TYR A 194 -2.96 2.85 19.30
C TYR A 194 -3.97 3.13 18.19
N VAL A 195 -3.58 2.82 16.95
CA VAL A 195 -4.43 2.90 15.75
C VAL A 195 -4.13 1.72 14.86
N TYR A 196 -5.12 0.88 14.60
CA TYR A 196 -5.02 -0.27 13.71
C TYR A 196 -6.15 -0.27 12.71
N GLY A 197 -5.84 -0.15 11.41
CA GLY A 197 -6.90 -0.11 10.42
C GLY A 197 -6.47 0.38 9.06
N ILE A 198 -7.47 0.79 8.29
CA ILE A 198 -7.34 1.33 6.94
C ILE A 198 -7.87 2.76 6.93
N GLN A 199 -7.12 3.67 6.35
CA GLN A 199 -7.53 5.03 6.04
C GLN A 199 -7.69 5.17 4.52
N PHE A 200 -8.86 5.61 4.08
CA PHE A 200 -9.10 6.06 2.73
C PHE A 200 -9.08 7.59 2.72
N ILE A 201 -7.94 8.15 2.35
CA ILE A 201 -7.79 9.58 2.10
C ILE A 201 -8.45 9.86 0.75
N ASN A 202 -9.29 10.88 0.69
CA ASN A 202 -10.12 11.15 -0.48
C ASN A 202 -10.29 12.66 -0.73
N ASP A 203 -10.78 13.00 -1.92
CA ASP A 203 -11.08 14.39 -2.33
C ASP A 203 -12.56 14.79 -2.15
N GLY A 204 -13.34 13.92 -1.50
CA GLY A 204 -14.79 14.07 -1.34
C GLY A 204 -15.60 13.18 -2.29
N GLU A 205 -15.00 12.66 -3.35
CA GLU A 205 -15.63 11.78 -4.32
C GLU A 205 -14.87 10.46 -4.49
N LYS A 206 -13.53 10.53 -4.55
CA LYS A 206 -12.66 9.40 -4.88
C LYS A 206 -11.52 9.25 -3.90
N VAL A 207 -11.07 8.03 -3.73
CA VAL A 207 -9.88 7.69 -2.96
C VAL A 207 -8.64 8.26 -3.66
N THR A 208 -7.87 9.09 -2.98
CA THR A 208 -6.61 9.66 -3.47
C THR A 208 -5.38 8.96 -2.90
N LYS A 209 -5.52 8.33 -1.72
CA LYS A 209 -4.49 7.53 -1.06
C LYS A 209 -5.14 6.49 -0.15
N ILE A 210 -4.52 5.32 -0.06
CA ILE A 210 -4.86 4.30 0.95
C ILE A 210 -3.69 4.20 1.93
N ARG A 211 -3.99 4.19 3.23
CA ARG A 211 -3.00 3.97 4.28
C ARG A 211 -3.45 2.85 5.19
N ILE A 212 -2.56 1.89 5.43
CA ILE A 212 -2.76 0.79 6.39
C ILE A 212 -1.87 1.04 7.60
N LEU A 213 -2.44 0.85 8.80
CA LEU A 213 -1.82 1.10 10.10
C LEU A 213 -1.85 -0.16 10.97
#